data_369d365f7b78e3aa197e9a2910df67ec
#
_entry.id   369d365f7b78e3aa197e9a2910df67ec
#
_cell.length_a   1.000
_cell.length_b   1.000
_cell.length_c   1.000
_cell.angle_alpha   90.00
_cell.angle_beta   90.00
_cell.angle_gamma   90.00
#
_symmetry.space_group_name_H-M   'P 1'
#
loop_
_entity.id
_entity.type
_entity.pdbx_description
1 polymer ?
#
loop_
_entity_poly.entity_id
_entity_poly.type
_entity_poly.pdbx_seq_one_letter_code
_entity_poly.pdbx_strand_id
1 'polypeptide(L)'
;QPSEPVGAEGGGLICVIVPGVENPFFGTMQEIAAAKAEELGYETLKLVHDDDANKQLELFESCIAEGAKAIILDNAGADASVAAVQKAKDAGIPSFLVDREISEEGVAVSQIVSNNYQGATLAGEYFVELMGEEGQYVELTGKDSDTNAHVRSQGYHDVIDEYPDLEMVAQQTANWSQTE
;
A
#
# COMPACT_ATOMS: atom_id res chain seq x y z
N GLN A 1 7.02 34.02 -15.05
CA GLN A 1 5.75 33.71 -15.74
C GLN A 1 5.22 32.42 -15.13
N PRO A 2 3.96 32.36 -14.69
CA PRO A 2 3.36 31.10 -14.29
C PRO A 2 3.24 30.23 -15.54
N SER A 3 3.77 29.02 -15.47
CA SER A 3 3.55 27.98 -16.48
C SER A 3 2.06 27.72 -16.57
N GLU A 4 1.48 27.91 -17.75
CA GLU A 4 0.11 27.47 -18.02
C GLU A 4 0.01 25.97 -17.71
N PRO A 5 -1.09 25.50 -17.09
CA PRO A 5 -1.33 24.09 -16.95
C PRO A 5 -1.35 23.49 -18.36
N VAL A 6 -0.49 22.51 -18.61
CA VAL A 6 -0.57 21.67 -19.80
C VAL A 6 -1.98 21.11 -19.80
N GLY A 7 -2.79 21.57 -20.74
CA GLY A 7 -4.16 21.10 -20.91
C GLY A 7 -4.08 19.60 -21.14
N ALA A 8 -4.45 18.83 -20.13
CA ALA A 8 -4.71 17.42 -20.30
C ALA A 8 -5.83 17.32 -21.32
N GLU A 9 -5.57 16.72 -22.49
CA GLU A 9 -6.64 16.13 -23.27
C GLU A 9 -7.22 15.03 -22.39
N GLY A 10 -8.12 15.43 -21.47
CA GLY A 10 -8.81 14.55 -20.55
C GLY A 10 -9.65 13.58 -21.36
N GLY A 11 -9.53 12.34 -21.07
CA GLY A 11 -10.33 11.28 -21.67
C GLY A 11 -9.61 9.95 -21.62
N GLY A 12 -10.27 8.97 -21.07
CA GLY A 12 -9.81 7.60 -20.95
C GLY A 12 -9.99 7.08 -19.53
N LEU A 13 -9.87 5.79 -19.39
CA LEU A 13 -10.14 5.07 -18.16
C LEU A 13 -8.88 5.02 -17.26
N ILE A 14 -9.04 5.29 -15.97
CA ILE A 14 -8.07 4.97 -14.92
C ILE A 14 -8.67 3.91 -14.01
N CYS A 15 -7.96 2.79 -13.86
CA CYS A 15 -8.32 1.79 -12.86
C CYS A 15 -7.71 2.16 -11.51
N VAL A 16 -8.51 2.10 -10.45
CA VAL A 16 -8.07 2.28 -9.06
C VAL A 16 -8.33 0.98 -8.31
N ILE A 17 -7.26 0.24 -8.03
CA ILE A 17 -7.31 -1.13 -7.49
C ILE A 17 -6.74 -1.10 -6.08
N VAL A 18 -7.52 -1.56 -5.10
CA VAL A 18 -7.15 -1.57 -3.68
C VAL A 18 -7.52 -2.90 -3.02
N PRO A 19 -7.05 -3.18 -1.79
CA PRO A 19 -7.58 -4.27 -0.95
C PRO A 19 -9.08 -4.11 -0.64
N GLY A 20 -9.58 -4.71 0.43
CA GLY A 20 -10.99 -4.63 0.81
C GLY A 20 -11.40 -3.23 1.30
N VAL A 21 -12.47 -2.67 0.77
CA VAL A 21 -12.98 -1.33 1.15
C VAL A 21 -13.72 -1.31 2.49
N GLU A 22 -13.98 -2.45 3.10
CA GLU A 22 -14.44 -2.59 4.49
C GLU A 22 -13.42 -2.04 5.49
N ASN A 23 -12.12 -2.03 5.15
CA ASN A 23 -11.14 -1.24 5.85
C ASN A 23 -11.25 0.22 5.35
N PRO A 24 -11.62 1.18 6.22
CA PRO A 24 -11.86 2.56 5.83
C PRO A 24 -10.61 3.25 5.26
N PHE A 25 -9.41 2.78 5.57
CA PHE A 25 -8.17 3.31 5.01
C PHE A 25 -8.13 3.09 3.48
N PHE A 26 -8.35 1.87 3.02
CA PHE A 26 -8.33 1.54 1.59
C PHE A 26 -9.51 2.13 0.85
N GLY A 27 -10.70 2.13 1.46
CA GLY A 27 -11.89 2.77 0.89
C GLY A 27 -11.69 4.27 0.66
N THR A 28 -11.15 4.97 1.65
CA THR A 28 -10.86 6.41 1.54
C THR A 28 -9.81 6.70 0.47
N MET A 29 -8.74 5.90 0.41
CA MET A 29 -7.69 6.04 -0.61
C MET A 29 -8.27 5.86 -2.03
N GLN A 30 -9.09 4.83 -2.24
CA GLN A 30 -9.74 4.57 -3.53
C GLN A 30 -10.64 5.74 -3.96
N GLU A 31 -11.47 6.25 -3.05
CA GLU A 31 -12.38 7.37 -3.35
C GLU A 31 -11.63 8.66 -3.67
N ILE A 32 -10.56 8.97 -2.92
CA ILE A 32 -9.74 10.17 -3.17
C ILE A 32 -9.02 10.06 -4.51
N ALA A 33 -8.45 8.91 -4.83
CA ALA A 33 -7.76 8.69 -6.10
C ALA A 33 -8.72 8.79 -7.28
N ALA A 34 -9.89 8.15 -7.18
CA ALA A 34 -10.93 8.22 -8.22
C ALA A 34 -11.46 9.65 -8.40
N ALA A 35 -11.83 10.32 -7.32
CA ALA A 35 -12.32 11.69 -7.38
C ALA A 35 -11.30 12.66 -8.02
N LYS A 36 -10.00 12.47 -7.71
CA LYS A 36 -8.96 13.31 -8.34
C LYS A 36 -8.78 13.03 -9.82
N ALA A 37 -8.88 11.77 -10.24
CA ALA A 37 -8.85 11.41 -11.65
C ALA A 37 -10.04 11.98 -12.41
N GLU A 38 -11.23 11.92 -11.84
CA GLU A 38 -12.47 12.51 -12.40
C GLU A 38 -12.39 14.05 -12.52
N GLU A 39 -11.87 14.73 -11.49
CA GLU A 39 -11.58 16.18 -11.53
C GLU A 39 -10.67 16.55 -12.71
N LEU A 40 -9.72 15.65 -13.05
CA LEU A 40 -8.80 15.81 -14.16
C LEU A 40 -9.39 15.38 -15.53
N GLY A 41 -10.67 14.96 -15.56
CA GLY A 41 -11.39 14.61 -16.76
C GLY A 41 -11.24 13.17 -17.24
N TYR A 42 -10.79 12.25 -16.37
CA TYR A 42 -10.74 10.82 -16.65
C TYR A 42 -12.01 10.12 -16.18
N GLU A 43 -12.34 9.00 -16.82
CA GLU A 43 -13.26 8.02 -16.27
C GLU A 43 -12.52 7.13 -15.27
N THR A 44 -13.21 6.63 -14.23
CA THR A 44 -12.60 5.77 -13.23
C THR A 44 -13.31 4.44 -13.10
N LEU A 45 -12.52 3.39 -12.88
CA LEU A 45 -13.01 2.05 -12.52
C LEU A 45 -12.41 1.67 -11.17
N LYS A 46 -13.27 1.62 -10.14
CA LYS A 46 -12.90 1.24 -8.77
C LYS A 46 -13.02 -0.27 -8.61
N LEU A 47 -11.92 -0.92 -8.26
CA LEU A 47 -11.79 -2.38 -8.19
C LEU A 47 -11.18 -2.80 -6.86
N VAL A 48 -11.52 -4.02 -6.41
CA VAL A 48 -11.09 -4.57 -5.12
C VAL A 48 -10.56 -5.98 -5.33
N HIS A 49 -9.33 -6.24 -4.87
CA HIS A 49 -8.69 -7.55 -4.99
C HIS A 49 -8.80 -8.43 -3.73
N ASP A 50 -9.32 -7.91 -2.61
CA ASP A 50 -9.50 -8.66 -1.35
C ASP A 50 -8.22 -9.36 -0.86
N ASP A 51 -7.06 -8.72 -1.03
CA ASP A 51 -5.73 -9.29 -0.76
C ASP A 51 -5.42 -10.61 -1.50
N ASP A 52 -6.13 -10.90 -2.60
CA ASP A 52 -5.90 -12.05 -3.48
C ASP A 52 -5.11 -11.63 -4.73
N ALA A 53 -3.87 -12.13 -4.83
CA ALA A 53 -2.98 -11.82 -5.95
C ALA A 53 -3.48 -12.36 -7.30
N ASN A 54 -4.22 -13.48 -7.32
CA ASN A 54 -4.81 -14.00 -8.56
C ASN A 54 -5.96 -13.10 -9.03
N LYS A 55 -6.83 -12.70 -8.09
CA LYS A 55 -7.88 -11.73 -8.39
C LYS A 55 -7.29 -10.40 -8.88
N GLN A 56 -6.22 -9.90 -8.24
CA GLN A 56 -5.51 -8.71 -8.70
C GLN A 56 -5.04 -8.86 -10.14
N LEU A 57 -4.45 -10.00 -10.51
CA LEU A 57 -4.01 -10.26 -11.89
C LEU A 57 -5.18 -10.22 -12.88
N GLU A 58 -6.32 -10.83 -12.56
CA GLU A 58 -7.53 -10.78 -13.38
C GLU A 58 -8.05 -9.36 -13.56
N LEU A 59 -7.99 -8.53 -12.51
CA LEU A 59 -8.36 -7.11 -12.59
C LEU A 59 -7.41 -6.31 -13.48
N PHE A 60 -6.12 -6.58 -13.43
CA PHE A 60 -5.15 -6.00 -14.36
C PHE A 60 -5.45 -6.37 -15.80
N GLU A 61 -5.75 -7.65 -16.07
CA GLU A 61 -6.13 -8.13 -17.42
C GLU A 61 -7.39 -7.43 -17.93
N SER A 62 -8.38 -7.22 -17.06
CA SER A 62 -9.58 -6.47 -17.42
C SER A 62 -9.27 -5.02 -17.76
N CYS A 63 -8.48 -4.32 -16.93
CA CYS A 63 -8.06 -2.95 -17.18
C CYS A 63 -7.27 -2.80 -18.49
N ILE A 64 -6.41 -3.78 -18.81
CA ILE A 64 -5.67 -3.82 -20.07
C ILE A 64 -6.63 -4.00 -21.25
N ALA A 65 -7.57 -4.93 -21.14
CA ALA A 65 -8.56 -5.21 -22.21
C ALA A 65 -9.49 -4.00 -22.48
N GLU A 66 -9.82 -3.24 -21.43
CA GLU A 66 -10.61 -2.02 -21.54
C GLU A 66 -9.81 -0.80 -22.03
N GLY A 67 -8.49 -0.96 -22.21
CA GLY A 67 -7.61 0.10 -22.72
C GLY A 67 -7.39 1.23 -21.72
N ALA A 68 -7.27 0.90 -20.44
CA ALA A 68 -6.96 1.85 -19.39
C ALA A 68 -5.73 2.69 -19.72
N LYS A 69 -5.75 3.96 -19.34
CA LYS A 69 -4.61 4.90 -19.54
C LYS A 69 -3.58 4.79 -18.45
N ALA A 70 -4.02 4.37 -17.26
CA ALA A 70 -3.16 4.11 -16.11
C ALA A 70 -3.86 3.20 -15.11
N ILE A 71 -3.06 2.57 -14.24
CA ILE A 71 -3.54 1.80 -13.09
C ILE A 71 -2.92 2.39 -11.83
N ILE A 72 -3.77 2.74 -10.86
CA ILE A 72 -3.36 3.09 -9.49
C ILE A 72 -3.60 1.85 -8.64
N LEU A 73 -2.57 1.38 -7.95
CA LEU A 73 -2.59 0.11 -7.24
C LEU A 73 -2.10 0.27 -5.80
N ASP A 74 -2.88 -0.21 -4.86
CA ASP A 74 -2.40 -0.69 -3.56
C ASP A 74 -2.41 -2.23 -3.63
N ASN A 75 -1.25 -2.87 -3.57
CA ASN A 75 -1.06 -4.24 -4.07
C ASN A 75 -1.43 -5.35 -3.07
N ALA A 76 -1.67 -6.56 -3.59
CA ALA A 76 -2.04 -7.75 -2.83
C ALA A 76 -0.84 -8.47 -2.15
N GLY A 77 0.37 -8.02 -2.42
CA GLY A 77 1.61 -8.57 -1.88
C GLY A 77 2.80 -8.21 -2.75
N ALA A 78 3.94 -7.92 -2.12
CA ALA A 78 5.10 -7.32 -2.79
C ALA A 78 5.62 -8.16 -3.98
N ASP A 79 5.91 -9.43 -3.75
CA ASP A 79 6.42 -10.34 -4.79
C ASP A 79 5.32 -10.78 -5.76
N ALA A 80 4.14 -11.11 -5.23
CA ALA A 80 3.05 -11.66 -6.01
C ALA A 80 2.47 -10.66 -7.04
N SER A 81 2.67 -9.37 -6.81
CA SER A 81 2.12 -8.30 -7.67
C SER A 81 3.04 -7.90 -8.82
N VAL A 82 4.33 -8.29 -8.80
CA VAL A 82 5.30 -7.93 -9.85
C VAL A 82 4.81 -8.33 -11.24
N ALA A 83 4.32 -9.56 -11.39
CA ALA A 83 3.87 -10.08 -12.68
C ALA A 83 2.69 -9.30 -13.26
N ALA A 84 1.74 -8.87 -12.43
CA ALA A 84 0.58 -8.09 -12.86
C ALA A 84 1.02 -6.69 -13.34
N VAL A 85 1.88 -6.02 -12.58
CA VAL A 85 2.43 -4.70 -12.93
C VAL A 85 3.29 -4.77 -14.20
N GLN A 86 4.12 -5.83 -14.35
CA GLN A 86 4.90 -6.06 -15.57
C GLN A 86 4.01 -6.26 -16.79
N LYS A 87 2.91 -7.00 -16.65
CA LYS A 87 1.95 -7.23 -17.73
C LYS A 87 1.30 -5.92 -18.22
N ALA A 88 0.93 -5.02 -17.31
CA ALA A 88 0.43 -3.71 -17.67
C ALA A 88 1.50 -2.88 -18.39
N LYS A 89 2.74 -2.89 -17.90
CA LYS A 89 3.88 -2.23 -18.53
C LYS A 89 4.12 -2.73 -19.96
N ASP A 90 4.09 -4.05 -20.17
CA ASP A 90 4.27 -4.66 -21.49
C ASP A 90 3.13 -4.29 -22.47
N ALA A 91 1.94 -4.03 -21.93
CA ALA A 91 0.80 -3.49 -22.67
C ALA A 91 0.85 -1.96 -22.90
N GLY A 92 1.90 -1.29 -22.40
CA GLY A 92 2.07 0.15 -22.50
C GLY A 92 1.21 0.96 -21.53
N ILE A 93 0.68 0.32 -20.48
CA ILE A 93 -0.16 0.96 -19.46
C ILE A 93 0.69 1.20 -18.20
N PRO A 94 0.94 2.47 -17.82
CA PRO A 94 1.70 2.79 -16.63
C PRO A 94 0.94 2.42 -15.35
N SER A 95 1.66 1.86 -14.38
CA SER A 95 1.14 1.60 -13.04
C SER A 95 1.82 2.49 -12.02
N PHE A 96 1.03 3.03 -11.08
CA PHE A 96 1.44 3.85 -9.95
C PHE A 96 1.02 3.15 -8.67
N LEU A 97 1.98 2.83 -7.82
CA LEU A 97 1.71 2.14 -6.56
C LEU A 97 1.61 3.15 -5.43
N VAL A 98 0.68 2.88 -4.53
CA VAL A 98 0.40 3.73 -3.35
C VAL A 98 0.31 2.83 -2.13
N ASP A 99 0.89 3.28 -1.01
CA ASP A 99 0.95 2.64 0.28
C ASP A 99 1.86 1.39 0.32
N ARG A 100 1.61 0.40 -0.52
CA ARG A 100 2.41 -0.83 -0.60
C ARG A 100 3.28 -0.85 -1.84
N GLU A 101 4.56 -1.15 -1.67
CA GLU A 101 5.50 -1.33 -2.78
C GLU A 101 5.55 -2.78 -3.27
N ILE A 102 6.02 -2.99 -4.49
CA ILE A 102 6.40 -4.31 -4.99
C ILE A 102 7.91 -4.50 -4.85
N SER A 103 8.35 -5.76 -4.80
CA SER A 103 9.76 -6.10 -4.56
C SER A 103 10.70 -5.78 -5.73
N GLU A 104 10.19 -5.38 -6.90
CA GLU A 104 10.99 -5.10 -8.08
C GLU A 104 10.90 -3.63 -8.49
N GLU A 105 12.08 -2.98 -8.59
CA GLU A 105 12.19 -1.60 -9.04
C GLU A 105 12.09 -1.48 -10.56
N GLY A 106 11.61 -0.32 -11.03
CA GLY A 106 11.55 0.03 -12.45
C GLY A 106 10.45 -0.68 -13.24
N VAL A 107 9.63 -1.51 -12.61
CA VAL A 107 8.45 -2.12 -13.23
C VAL A 107 7.28 -1.13 -13.18
N ALA A 108 6.95 -0.61 -12.01
CA ALA A 108 6.02 0.50 -11.88
C ALA A 108 6.69 1.84 -12.24
N VAL A 109 5.88 2.82 -12.66
CA VAL A 109 6.36 4.19 -12.94
C VAL A 109 6.76 4.90 -11.66
N SER A 110 6.00 4.69 -10.58
CA SER A 110 6.27 5.25 -9.27
C SER A 110 5.70 4.36 -8.19
N GLN A 111 6.38 4.33 -7.04
CA GLN A 111 5.94 3.68 -5.81
C GLN A 111 5.97 4.73 -4.70
N ILE A 112 4.81 5.10 -4.19
CA ILE A 112 4.63 6.16 -3.20
C ILE A 112 4.23 5.52 -1.89
N VAL A 113 5.18 5.45 -0.96
CA VAL A 113 5.02 4.82 0.36
C VAL A 113 5.29 5.81 1.48
N SER A 114 4.72 5.57 2.65
CA SER A 114 5.07 6.31 3.86
C SER A 114 6.46 5.93 4.35
N ASN A 115 7.13 6.81 5.10
CA ASN A 115 8.33 6.41 5.82
C ASN A 115 7.95 5.57 7.05
N ASN A 116 7.63 4.28 6.78
CA ASN A 116 7.13 3.33 7.76
C ASN A 116 8.14 3.05 8.89
N TYR A 117 9.44 3.01 8.54
CA TYR A 117 10.50 2.83 9.53
C TYR A 117 10.54 3.98 10.53
N GLN A 118 10.58 5.23 10.04
CA GLN A 118 10.56 6.40 10.92
C GLN A 118 9.28 6.46 11.77
N GLY A 119 8.13 6.17 11.18
CA GLY A 119 6.87 6.14 11.94
C GLY A 119 6.91 5.10 13.05
N ALA A 120 7.47 3.93 12.79
CA ALA A 120 7.60 2.86 13.78
C ALA A 120 8.61 3.19 14.89
N THR A 121 9.77 3.76 14.55
CA THR A 121 10.75 4.17 15.57
C THR A 121 10.18 5.23 16.51
N LEU A 122 9.51 6.26 15.98
CA LEU A 122 8.83 7.28 16.81
C LEU A 122 7.73 6.69 17.70
N ALA A 123 6.97 5.71 17.18
CA ALA A 123 5.96 5.02 17.98
C ALA A 123 6.59 4.11 19.05
N GLY A 124 7.71 3.46 18.73
CA GLY A 124 8.51 2.69 19.68
C GLY A 124 9.05 3.55 20.82
N GLU A 125 9.62 4.70 20.52
CA GLU A 125 10.08 5.67 21.52
C GLU A 125 8.95 6.09 22.47
N TYR A 126 7.79 6.43 21.91
CA TYR A 126 6.62 6.81 22.70
C TYR A 126 6.06 5.64 23.51
N PHE A 127 6.09 4.42 22.97
CA PHE A 127 5.70 3.21 23.69
C PHE A 127 6.60 2.98 24.92
N VAL A 128 7.91 3.07 24.75
CA VAL A 128 8.88 2.94 25.85
C VAL A 128 8.64 3.99 26.95
N GLU A 129 8.40 5.24 26.58
CA GLU A 129 8.06 6.31 27.52
C GLU A 129 6.78 5.97 28.32
N LEU A 130 5.72 5.52 27.65
CA LEU A 130 4.45 5.16 28.30
C LEU A 130 4.57 3.94 29.23
N MET A 131 5.37 2.96 28.85
CA MET A 131 5.62 1.77 29.66
C MET A 131 6.54 2.05 30.86
N GLY A 132 7.29 3.15 30.84
CA GLY A 132 8.29 3.45 31.88
C GLY A 132 9.51 2.53 31.83
N GLU A 133 9.87 2.11 30.62
CA GLU A 133 11.04 1.26 30.30
C GLU A 133 10.98 -0.16 30.88
N GLU A 134 9.84 -0.61 31.43
CA GLU A 134 9.68 -1.96 32.02
C GLU A 134 8.29 -2.54 31.77
N GLY A 135 8.19 -3.87 31.77
CA GLY A 135 6.92 -4.59 31.69
C GLY A 135 6.86 -5.60 30.55
N GLN A 136 5.67 -6.21 30.38
CA GLN A 136 5.43 -7.18 29.33
C GLN A 136 4.54 -6.62 28.24
N TYR A 137 4.83 -6.96 26.99
CA TYR A 137 4.04 -6.53 25.85
C TYR A 137 3.84 -7.67 24.84
N VAL A 138 2.90 -7.46 23.93
CA VAL A 138 2.68 -8.30 22.76
C VAL A 138 2.78 -7.46 21.51
N GLU A 139 3.26 -8.04 20.43
CA GLU A 139 3.27 -7.41 19.11
C GLU A 139 2.21 -8.05 18.21
N LEU A 140 1.38 -7.21 17.59
CA LEU A 140 0.49 -7.59 16.50
C LEU A 140 1.08 -7.11 15.19
N THR A 141 1.56 -8.05 14.38
CA THR A 141 2.14 -7.72 13.07
C THR A 141 1.04 -7.63 11.99
N GLY A 142 1.38 -6.97 10.89
CA GLY A 142 0.56 -6.94 9.70
C GLY A 142 0.69 -8.22 8.86
N LYS A 143 0.19 -8.15 7.62
CA LYS A 143 0.26 -9.25 6.66
C LYS A 143 1.70 -9.50 6.22
N ASP A 144 2.16 -10.75 6.26
CA ASP A 144 3.54 -11.13 5.96
C ASP A 144 3.96 -10.88 4.49
N SER A 145 3.01 -10.84 3.58
CA SER A 145 3.26 -10.50 2.17
C SER A 145 3.41 -9.00 1.89
N ASP A 146 3.22 -8.15 2.91
CA ASP A 146 3.34 -6.70 2.82
C ASP A 146 4.64 -6.24 3.48
N THR A 147 5.53 -5.59 2.72
CA THR A 147 6.82 -5.07 3.20
C THR A 147 6.65 -4.09 4.36
N ASN A 148 5.54 -3.34 4.41
CA ASN A 148 5.25 -2.42 5.50
C ASN A 148 5.19 -3.11 6.88
N ALA A 149 4.69 -4.36 6.95
CA ALA A 149 4.63 -5.12 8.19
C ALA A 149 6.03 -5.36 8.78
N HIS A 150 6.95 -5.81 7.93
CA HIS A 150 8.35 -6.07 8.33
C HIS A 150 9.09 -4.79 8.70
N VAL A 151 8.95 -3.75 7.89
CA VAL A 151 9.62 -2.45 8.14
C VAL A 151 9.14 -1.82 9.44
N ARG A 152 7.84 -1.90 9.75
CA ARG A 152 7.29 -1.37 11.01
C ARG A 152 7.76 -2.20 12.20
N SER A 153 7.70 -3.54 12.13
CA SER A 153 8.21 -4.43 13.18
C SER A 153 9.69 -4.16 13.46
N GLN A 154 10.52 -4.06 12.41
CA GLN A 154 11.94 -3.71 12.56
C GLN A 154 12.12 -2.37 13.26
N GLY A 155 11.39 -1.33 12.87
CA GLY A 155 11.48 -0.01 13.49
C GLY A 155 11.07 0.01 14.96
N TYR A 156 10.09 -0.81 15.38
CA TYR A 156 9.73 -0.99 16.79
C TYR A 156 10.85 -1.70 17.55
N HIS A 157 11.38 -2.81 17.03
CA HIS A 157 12.43 -3.58 17.67
C HIS A 157 13.74 -2.81 17.80
N ASP A 158 14.14 -2.01 16.79
CA ASP A 158 15.35 -1.18 16.85
C ASP A 158 15.32 -0.18 18.00
N VAL A 159 14.14 0.14 18.55
CA VAL A 159 13.98 1.02 19.73
C VAL A 159 13.74 0.20 21.00
N ILE A 160 12.74 -0.69 20.98
CA ILE A 160 12.25 -1.35 22.21
C ILE A 160 13.28 -2.34 22.75
N ASP A 161 14.04 -3.03 21.90
CA ASP A 161 15.02 -4.03 22.31
C ASP A 161 16.27 -3.43 23.02
N GLU A 162 16.44 -2.09 22.98
CA GLU A 162 17.44 -1.39 23.78
C GLU A 162 17.08 -1.36 25.30
N TYR A 163 15.83 -1.72 25.66
CA TYR A 163 15.30 -1.70 27.01
C TYR A 163 15.09 -3.12 27.54
N PRO A 164 16.07 -3.71 28.26
CA PRO A 164 16.05 -5.13 28.63
C PRO A 164 14.95 -5.53 29.63
N ASP A 165 14.34 -4.56 30.29
CA ASP A 165 13.23 -4.80 31.23
C ASP A 165 11.84 -4.72 30.53
N LEU A 166 11.79 -4.45 29.21
CA LEU A 166 10.61 -4.63 28.35
C LEU A 166 10.67 -6.02 27.69
N GLU A 167 9.77 -6.90 28.07
CA GLU A 167 9.73 -8.29 27.60
C GLU A 167 8.58 -8.51 26.62
N MET A 168 8.91 -8.89 25.38
CA MET A 168 7.90 -9.36 24.43
C MET A 168 7.48 -10.79 24.78
N VAL A 169 6.25 -10.97 25.25
CA VAL A 169 5.72 -12.27 25.67
C VAL A 169 4.99 -13.02 24.58
N ALA A 170 4.57 -12.34 23.52
CA ALA A 170 3.95 -12.97 22.34
C ALA A 170 4.04 -12.05 21.12
N GLN A 171 4.06 -12.68 19.95
CA GLN A 171 3.90 -12.02 18.64
C GLN A 171 2.88 -12.82 17.84
N GLN A 172 1.96 -12.12 17.18
CA GLN A 172 0.92 -12.72 16.35
C GLN A 172 0.62 -11.84 15.16
N THR A 173 0.41 -12.44 13.99
CA THR A 173 -0.11 -11.64 12.87
C THR A 173 -1.61 -11.40 13.04
N ALA A 174 -2.03 -10.17 12.74
CA ALA A 174 -3.44 -9.78 12.65
C ALA A 174 -3.87 -9.48 11.20
N ASN A 175 -3.00 -9.73 10.21
CA ASN A 175 -3.26 -9.60 8.77
C ASN A 175 -3.94 -8.27 8.36
N TRP A 176 -3.69 -7.18 9.08
CA TRP A 176 -4.38 -5.88 8.95
C TRP A 176 -5.90 -5.95 9.20
N SER A 177 -6.37 -7.03 9.85
CA SER A 177 -7.78 -7.24 10.21
C SER A 177 -8.05 -6.83 11.65
N GLN A 178 -9.23 -6.24 11.91
CA GLN A 178 -9.69 -5.93 13.26
C GLN A 178 -10.34 -7.13 13.96
N THR A 179 -10.54 -8.23 13.25
CA THR A 179 -11.28 -9.41 13.73
C THR A 179 -10.45 -10.67 13.84
N GLU A 180 -9.19 -10.63 13.43
CA GLU A 180 -8.23 -11.72 13.57
C GLU A 180 -7.34 -11.55 14.80
#